data_8adb9f6cf5ac4a456ae2419100047e9a
#
_entry.id   8adb9f6cf5ac4a456ae2419100047e9a
#
_cell.length_a   1.000
_cell.length_b   1.000
_cell.length_c   1.000
_cell.angle_alpha   90.00
_cell.angle_beta   90.00
_cell.angle_gamma   90.00
#
_symmetry.space_group_name_H-M   'P 1'
#
loop_
_entity.id
_entity.type
_entity.pdbx_description
1 polymer ?
#
loop_
_entity_poly.entity_id
_entity_poly.type
_entity_poly.pdbx_seq_one_letter_code
_entity_poly.pdbx_strand_id
1 'polypeptide(L)'
;KIAWRVEGMDCNTCALHIHKFLEKKGMQGVQVNYATGNVSFDNPGSQSENTLVKGIQDLGYEVVEHRREKIRKPWFKSHLQRFWFCFPFTAVLMSHMIPGIHLHFLMNHWVQLAITLPVYIVGMGYFGRSAWKSIRNAMPNMNVLITIGATAAFVYSLYGSLTGQPEKYLFYETAATILTLVFLGNYLEEASIGSTQRELNKLVKSQKVMATMIAFDDQHQEQLFQIENTALHVGDLILIKSGEQVPIDCKVLWGDVHVNEAILTGESAPIHKQKKDGLIGGSLITDGTVKAQVTAVGADTVLAGIIQLVKQAQGEKPPIQQLADRISAVFIPVVLGI
;
A
#
# COMPACT_ATOMS: atom_id res chain seq x y z
N LYS A 1 -9.97 1.96 19.16
CA LYS A 1 -9.37 2.15 17.84
C LYS A 1 -9.36 0.81 17.12
N ILE A 2 -9.90 0.76 15.91
CA ILE A 2 -9.97 -0.46 15.09
C ILE A 2 -9.02 -0.26 13.91
N ALA A 3 -8.26 -1.32 13.58
CA ALA A 3 -7.38 -1.30 12.41
C ALA A 3 -7.64 -2.56 11.57
N TRP A 4 -7.92 -2.37 10.29
CA TRP A 4 -8.17 -3.44 9.33
C TRP A 4 -7.21 -3.35 8.16
N ARG A 5 -6.97 -4.49 7.54
CA ARG A 5 -6.35 -4.55 6.22
C ARG A 5 -7.42 -4.82 5.18
N VAL A 6 -7.53 -3.93 4.20
CA VAL A 6 -8.55 -4.00 3.13
C VAL A 6 -7.84 -4.18 1.79
N GLU A 7 -8.24 -5.18 1.04
CA GLU A 7 -7.74 -5.46 -0.31
C GLU A 7 -8.71 -4.98 -1.39
N GLY A 8 -8.19 -4.77 -2.60
CA GLY A 8 -8.95 -4.27 -3.75
C GLY A 8 -9.03 -2.76 -3.84
N MET A 9 -8.20 -2.02 -3.08
CA MET A 9 -8.00 -0.58 -3.24
C MET A 9 -6.87 -0.33 -4.24
N ASP A 10 -7.22 -0.22 -5.51
CA ASP A 10 -6.24 -0.03 -6.59
C ASP A 10 -5.90 1.44 -6.84
N CYS A 11 -6.59 2.35 -6.17
CA CYS A 11 -6.40 3.79 -6.34
C CYS A 11 -6.92 4.57 -5.13
N ASN A 12 -6.53 5.84 -5.05
CA ASN A 12 -6.93 6.69 -3.94
C ASN A 12 -8.43 7.03 -3.93
N THR A 13 -9.10 7.03 -5.08
CA THR A 13 -10.56 7.16 -5.13
C THR A 13 -11.23 6.02 -4.38
N CYS A 14 -10.65 4.82 -4.44
CA CYS A 14 -11.09 3.66 -3.66
C CYS A 14 -10.95 3.89 -2.15
N ALA A 15 -9.82 4.46 -1.70
CA ALA A 15 -9.61 4.83 -0.30
C ALA A 15 -10.62 5.89 0.16
N LEU A 16 -10.92 6.87 -0.69
CA LEU A 16 -11.91 7.91 -0.39
C LEU A 16 -13.34 7.33 -0.26
N HIS A 17 -13.68 6.28 -1.01
CA HIS A 17 -14.96 5.59 -0.87
C HIS A 17 -15.12 4.97 0.51
N ILE A 18 -14.09 4.24 0.96
CA ILE A 18 -14.08 3.62 2.29
C ILE A 18 -14.12 4.69 3.37
N HIS A 19 -13.32 5.75 3.22
CA HIS A 19 -13.29 6.87 4.15
C HIS A 19 -14.68 7.49 4.33
N LYS A 20 -15.32 7.93 3.22
CA LYS A 20 -16.66 8.52 3.25
C LYS A 20 -17.73 7.57 3.77
N PHE A 21 -17.62 6.28 3.46
CA PHE A 21 -18.54 5.27 3.99
C PHE A 21 -18.45 5.17 5.50
N LEU A 22 -17.23 5.09 6.05
CA LEU A 22 -16.99 4.99 7.49
C LEU A 22 -17.43 6.26 8.22
N GLU A 23 -17.13 7.45 7.69
CA GLU A 23 -17.61 8.72 8.24
C GLU A 23 -19.15 8.80 8.25
N LYS A 24 -19.80 8.41 7.14
CA LYS A 24 -21.28 8.37 7.05
C LYS A 24 -21.89 7.40 8.07
N LYS A 25 -21.14 6.40 8.50
CA LYS A 25 -21.53 5.45 9.56
C LYS A 25 -21.20 5.96 10.97
N GLY A 26 -20.68 7.18 11.11
CA GLY A 26 -20.38 7.81 12.39
C GLY A 26 -19.04 7.42 12.99
N MET A 27 -18.13 6.84 12.20
CA MET A 27 -16.77 6.54 12.64
C MET A 27 -15.95 7.83 12.69
N GLN A 28 -15.05 7.93 13.69
CA GLN A 28 -14.18 9.10 13.89
C GLN A 28 -12.72 8.72 13.60
N GLY A 29 -11.89 9.73 13.28
CA GLY A 29 -10.46 9.52 13.04
C GLY A 29 -10.16 8.52 11.92
N VAL A 30 -11.03 8.47 10.90
CA VAL A 30 -10.90 7.52 9.78
C VAL A 30 -9.66 7.83 8.97
N GLN A 31 -8.78 6.85 8.85
CA GLN A 31 -7.57 6.90 8.04
C GLN A 31 -7.55 5.70 7.11
N VAL A 32 -7.43 5.95 5.82
CA VAL A 32 -7.38 4.91 4.79
C VAL A 32 -6.16 5.13 3.92
N ASN A 33 -5.29 4.13 3.88
CA ASN A 33 -4.09 4.14 3.05
C ASN A 33 -4.21 3.06 1.96
N TYR A 34 -4.43 3.47 0.72
CA TYR A 34 -4.61 2.55 -0.41
C TYR A 34 -3.32 1.79 -0.75
N ALA A 35 -2.14 2.39 -0.55
CA ALA A 35 -0.85 1.77 -0.89
C ALA A 35 -0.49 0.61 0.04
N THR A 36 -0.91 0.66 1.31
CA THR A 36 -0.69 -0.40 2.30
C THR A 36 -1.90 -1.29 2.52
N GLY A 37 -3.08 -0.85 2.08
CA GLY A 37 -4.34 -1.49 2.38
C GLY A 37 -4.84 -1.25 3.82
N ASN A 38 -4.18 -0.40 4.60
CA ASN A 38 -4.55 -0.18 6.00
C ASN A 38 -5.70 0.81 6.12
N VAL A 39 -6.68 0.44 6.95
CA VAL A 39 -7.83 1.26 7.33
C VAL A 39 -7.89 1.31 8.85
N SER A 40 -7.82 2.50 9.45
CA SER A 40 -7.96 2.67 10.89
C SER A 40 -9.02 3.72 11.22
N PHE A 41 -9.78 3.49 12.28
CA PHE A 41 -10.84 4.39 12.73
C PHE A 41 -11.21 4.12 14.18
N ASP A 42 -11.87 5.07 14.81
CA ASP A 42 -12.49 4.94 16.12
C ASP A 42 -13.98 4.69 15.96
N ASN A 43 -14.53 3.73 16.72
CA ASN A 43 -15.95 3.35 16.70
C ASN A 43 -16.65 3.82 17.99
N PRO A 44 -16.99 5.12 18.13
CA PRO A 44 -17.58 5.65 19.35
C PRO A 44 -19.00 5.16 19.61
N GLY A 45 -19.71 4.77 18.55
CA GLY A 45 -21.11 4.35 18.60
C GLY A 45 -21.32 2.84 18.80
N SER A 46 -20.26 2.04 19.08
CA SER A 46 -20.33 0.58 19.25
C SER A 46 -21.10 -0.15 18.13
N GLN A 47 -20.99 0.33 16.90
CA GLN A 47 -21.61 -0.37 15.76
C GLN A 47 -20.96 -1.74 15.58
N SER A 48 -21.77 -2.71 15.17
CA SER A 48 -21.27 -4.06 14.91
C SER A 48 -20.23 -4.06 13.80
N GLU A 49 -19.04 -4.60 14.08
CA GLU A 49 -17.94 -4.73 13.11
C GLU A 49 -18.40 -5.49 11.85
N ASN A 50 -19.24 -6.51 12.01
CA ASN A 50 -19.81 -7.26 10.89
C ASN A 50 -20.64 -6.40 9.93
N THR A 51 -21.32 -5.37 10.43
CA THR A 51 -22.10 -4.43 9.60
C THR A 51 -21.16 -3.52 8.80
N LEU A 52 -20.09 -3.05 9.42
CA LEU A 52 -19.08 -2.23 8.76
C LEU A 52 -18.28 -3.03 7.71
N VAL A 53 -17.91 -4.28 8.05
CA VAL A 53 -17.24 -5.19 7.12
C VAL A 53 -18.12 -5.48 5.90
N LYS A 54 -19.39 -5.81 6.11
CA LYS A 54 -20.35 -6.02 4.99
C LYS A 54 -20.48 -4.77 4.13
N GLY A 55 -20.58 -3.59 4.73
CA GLY A 55 -20.66 -2.34 3.97
C GLY A 55 -19.42 -2.06 3.11
N ILE A 56 -18.22 -2.37 3.60
CA ILE A 56 -16.98 -2.28 2.82
C ILE A 56 -16.99 -3.34 1.70
N GLN A 57 -17.49 -4.54 1.96
CA GLN A 57 -17.64 -5.60 0.95
C GLN A 57 -18.67 -5.22 -0.13
N ASP A 58 -19.78 -4.59 0.22
CA ASP A 58 -20.80 -4.10 -0.73
C ASP A 58 -20.25 -3.00 -1.64
N LEU A 59 -19.29 -2.21 -1.15
CA LEU A 59 -18.51 -1.28 -1.98
C LEU A 59 -17.52 -1.99 -2.92
N GLY A 60 -17.37 -3.32 -2.78
CA GLY A 60 -16.53 -4.15 -3.63
C GLY A 60 -15.08 -4.29 -3.17
N TYR A 61 -14.79 -3.96 -1.91
CA TYR A 61 -13.48 -4.14 -1.26
C TYR A 61 -13.53 -5.32 -0.29
N GLU A 62 -12.38 -5.84 0.12
CA GLU A 62 -12.30 -7.03 0.93
C GLU A 62 -11.51 -6.78 2.23
N VAL A 63 -12.11 -7.06 3.39
CA VAL A 63 -11.46 -6.94 4.70
C VAL A 63 -10.78 -8.27 5.03
N VAL A 64 -9.44 -8.30 5.07
CA VAL A 64 -8.63 -9.54 5.14
C VAL A 64 -8.72 -10.24 6.49
N GLU A 65 -8.86 -9.50 7.59
CA GLU A 65 -8.90 -10.09 8.94
C GLU A 65 -10.16 -10.91 9.24
N HIS A 66 -11.21 -10.76 8.45
CA HIS A 66 -12.49 -11.46 8.65
C HIS A 66 -12.72 -12.63 7.69
N ARG A 67 -11.72 -13.02 6.89
CA ARG A 67 -11.89 -14.07 5.89
C ARG A 67 -11.23 -15.40 6.26
N ARG A 68 -12.02 -16.35 6.58
CA ARG A 68 -11.70 -17.79 6.56
C ARG A 68 -12.31 -18.48 5.34
N GLU A 69 -12.23 -17.97 4.11
CA GLU A 69 -12.61 -18.77 2.92
C GLU A 69 -12.02 -18.29 1.60
N LYS A 70 -11.48 -19.26 0.86
CA LYS A 70 -11.13 -19.36 -0.57
C LYS A 70 -10.80 -18.06 -1.31
N ILE A 71 -9.55 -17.67 -1.27
CA ILE A 71 -8.94 -16.73 -2.22
C ILE A 71 -8.89 -17.43 -3.60
N ARG A 72 -9.70 -17.01 -4.56
CA ARG A 72 -9.41 -17.26 -5.98
C ARG A 72 -8.10 -16.52 -6.28
N LYS A 73 -7.00 -17.27 -6.42
CA LYS A 73 -5.71 -16.69 -6.80
C LYS A 73 -5.88 -15.98 -8.15
N PRO A 74 -5.66 -14.67 -8.24
CA PRO A 74 -5.74 -13.98 -9.53
C PRO A 74 -4.64 -14.53 -10.46
N TRP A 75 -4.93 -14.64 -11.76
CA TRP A 75 -3.99 -15.13 -12.78
C TRP A 75 -2.70 -14.31 -12.81
N PHE A 76 -2.79 -13.02 -12.51
CA PHE A 76 -1.66 -12.10 -12.44
C PHE A 76 -1.64 -11.39 -11.08
N LYS A 77 -0.51 -11.46 -10.38
CA LYS A 77 -0.34 -10.88 -9.04
C LYS A 77 0.11 -9.42 -9.06
N SER A 78 0.78 -8.95 -10.14
CA SER A 78 1.34 -7.59 -10.22
C SER A 78 1.09 -6.96 -11.58
N HIS A 79 1.17 -5.63 -11.64
CA HIS A 79 1.09 -4.87 -12.89
C HIS A 79 2.22 -5.23 -13.86
N LEU A 80 3.42 -5.52 -13.34
CA LEU A 80 4.56 -5.97 -14.13
C LEU A 80 4.29 -7.27 -14.87
N GLN A 81 3.62 -8.25 -14.23
CA GLN A 81 3.27 -9.52 -14.89
C GLN A 81 2.26 -9.30 -16.01
N ARG A 82 1.27 -8.42 -15.81
CA ARG A 82 0.29 -8.04 -16.85
C ARG A 82 0.98 -7.33 -18.01
N PHE A 83 1.88 -6.39 -17.71
CA PHE A 83 2.66 -5.69 -18.71
C PHE A 83 3.48 -6.66 -19.56
N TRP A 84 4.29 -7.55 -18.95
CA TRP A 84 5.10 -8.51 -19.69
C TRP A 84 4.28 -9.52 -20.50
N PHE A 85 3.06 -9.82 -20.06
CA PHE A 85 2.14 -10.63 -20.86
C PHE A 85 1.61 -9.85 -22.07
N CYS A 86 1.21 -8.60 -21.92
CA CYS A 86 0.63 -7.78 -22.99
C CYS A 86 1.68 -7.25 -23.97
N PHE A 87 2.90 -6.96 -23.49
CA PHE A 87 3.96 -6.30 -24.25
C PHE A 87 4.32 -7.00 -25.58
N PRO A 88 4.56 -8.32 -25.65
CA PRO A 88 4.92 -8.96 -26.92
C PRO A 88 3.82 -8.83 -27.99
N PHE A 89 2.56 -8.94 -27.60
CA PHE A 89 1.43 -8.77 -28.52
C PHE A 89 1.36 -7.34 -29.05
N THR A 90 1.49 -6.36 -28.17
CA THR A 90 1.48 -4.94 -28.53
C THR A 90 2.69 -4.56 -29.37
N ALA A 91 3.88 -5.07 -29.05
CA ALA A 91 5.10 -4.84 -29.84
C ALA A 91 4.97 -5.39 -31.26
N VAL A 92 4.39 -6.59 -31.43
CA VAL A 92 4.10 -7.17 -32.73
C VAL A 92 3.11 -6.30 -33.49
N LEU A 93 2.01 -5.83 -32.88
CA LEU A 93 1.05 -4.94 -33.52
C LEU A 93 1.68 -3.60 -33.93
N MET A 94 2.56 -3.04 -33.13
CA MET A 94 3.23 -1.77 -33.43
C MET A 94 4.36 -1.93 -34.47
N SER A 95 4.87 -3.13 -34.69
CA SER A 95 6.01 -3.34 -35.59
C SER A 95 5.71 -2.95 -37.04
N HIS A 96 4.44 -2.98 -37.48
CA HIS A 96 4.07 -2.55 -38.82
C HIS A 96 4.19 -1.01 -39.02
N MET A 97 4.23 -0.22 -37.96
CA MET A 97 4.44 1.23 -38.03
C MET A 97 5.92 1.60 -38.25
N ILE A 98 6.84 0.65 -38.11
CA ILE A 98 8.28 0.90 -38.27
C ILE A 98 8.61 0.87 -39.77
N PRO A 99 9.15 1.98 -40.34
CA PRO A 99 9.55 2.00 -41.74
C PRO A 99 10.60 0.91 -42.00
N GLY A 100 10.35 0.04 -43.03
CA GLY A 100 11.25 -1.03 -43.38
C GLY A 100 10.88 -2.43 -42.86
N ILE A 101 9.89 -2.56 -41.96
CA ILE A 101 9.37 -3.85 -41.51
C ILE A 101 8.00 -4.09 -42.16
N HIS A 102 7.96 -4.82 -43.25
CA HIS A 102 6.72 -5.15 -43.95
C HIS A 102 6.24 -6.57 -43.60
N LEU A 103 5.53 -6.68 -42.47
CA LEU A 103 4.89 -7.92 -42.05
C LEU A 103 3.51 -8.04 -42.72
N HIS A 104 3.45 -8.56 -43.96
CA HIS A 104 2.20 -8.65 -44.74
C HIS A 104 1.05 -9.33 -43.99
N PHE A 105 1.33 -10.27 -43.07
CA PHE A 105 0.29 -10.95 -42.30
C PHE A 105 -0.42 -10.01 -41.28
N LEU A 106 0.26 -8.93 -40.82
CA LEU A 106 -0.34 -7.94 -39.92
C LEU A 106 -1.29 -6.97 -40.64
N MET A 107 -1.28 -6.92 -41.97
CA MET A 107 -2.28 -6.16 -42.73
C MET A 107 -3.66 -6.83 -42.69
N ASN A 108 -3.72 -8.11 -42.31
CA ASN A 108 -5.00 -8.80 -42.12
C ASN A 108 -5.65 -8.40 -40.81
N HIS A 109 -6.82 -7.74 -40.89
CA HIS A 109 -7.57 -7.27 -39.72
C HIS A 109 -7.99 -8.38 -38.75
N TRP A 110 -8.19 -9.62 -39.23
CA TRP A 110 -8.49 -10.77 -38.39
C TRP A 110 -7.28 -11.22 -37.57
N VAL A 111 -6.08 -11.08 -38.12
CA VAL A 111 -4.83 -11.35 -37.39
C VAL A 111 -4.61 -10.31 -36.32
N GLN A 112 -4.84 -9.03 -36.63
CA GLN A 112 -4.75 -7.95 -35.62
C GLN A 112 -5.76 -8.16 -34.48
N LEU A 113 -7.01 -8.55 -34.81
CA LEU A 113 -8.02 -8.89 -33.82
C LEU A 113 -7.54 -10.05 -32.90
N ALA A 114 -7.01 -11.13 -33.51
CA ALA A 114 -6.55 -12.30 -32.76
C ALA A 114 -5.39 -11.96 -31.80
N ILE A 115 -4.48 -11.08 -32.22
CA ILE A 115 -3.34 -10.61 -31.40
C ILE A 115 -3.81 -9.65 -30.30
N THR A 116 -4.78 -8.78 -30.58
CA THR A 116 -5.31 -7.80 -29.62
C THR A 116 -6.20 -8.44 -28.56
N LEU A 117 -6.92 -9.50 -28.90
CA LEU A 117 -7.92 -10.12 -28.02
C LEU A 117 -7.36 -10.56 -26.66
N PRO A 118 -6.20 -11.23 -26.53
CA PRO A 118 -5.61 -11.56 -25.24
C PRO A 118 -5.30 -10.33 -24.39
N VAL A 119 -4.76 -9.27 -25.00
CA VAL A 119 -4.46 -7.99 -24.33
C VAL A 119 -5.75 -7.34 -23.83
N TYR A 120 -6.78 -7.31 -24.68
CA TYR A 120 -8.08 -6.74 -24.33
C TYR A 120 -8.76 -7.49 -23.19
N ILE A 121 -8.74 -8.84 -23.19
CA ILE A 121 -9.32 -9.65 -22.10
C ILE A 121 -8.61 -9.37 -20.77
N VAL A 122 -7.27 -9.34 -20.75
CA VAL A 122 -6.50 -9.05 -19.54
C VAL A 122 -6.75 -7.63 -19.06
N GLY A 123 -6.75 -6.65 -19.97
CA GLY A 123 -7.01 -5.25 -19.67
C GLY A 123 -8.42 -5.01 -19.12
N MET A 124 -9.45 -5.55 -19.78
CA MET A 124 -10.83 -5.43 -19.33
C MET A 124 -11.09 -6.21 -18.04
N GLY A 125 -10.39 -7.32 -17.83
CA GLY A 125 -10.45 -8.07 -16.57
C GLY A 125 -9.98 -7.26 -15.37
N TYR A 126 -9.10 -6.29 -15.57
CA TYR A 126 -8.59 -5.38 -14.52
C TYR A 126 -9.28 -4.02 -14.55
N PHE A 127 -9.08 -3.24 -15.62
CA PHE A 127 -9.60 -1.87 -15.73
C PHE A 127 -11.13 -1.84 -15.84
N GLY A 128 -11.73 -2.76 -16.58
CA GLY A 128 -13.19 -2.82 -16.76
C GLY A 128 -13.93 -3.11 -15.47
N ARG A 129 -13.40 -4.01 -14.62
CA ARG A 129 -13.98 -4.26 -13.29
C ARG A 129 -13.87 -3.05 -12.38
N SER A 130 -12.71 -2.38 -12.39
CA SER A 130 -12.48 -1.16 -11.61
C SER A 130 -13.39 -0.03 -12.08
N ALA A 131 -13.50 0.17 -13.40
CA ALA A 131 -14.38 1.17 -14.01
C ALA A 131 -15.86 0.92 -13.66
N TRP A 132 -16.33 -0.32 -13.76
CA TRP A 132 -17.72 -0.67 -13.42
C TRP A 132 -18.05 -0.35 -11.95
N LYS A 133 -17.14 -0.72 -11.01
CA LYS A 133 -17.30 -0.38 -9.59
C LYS A 133 -17.37 1.14 -9.39
N SER A 134 -16.51 1.87 -10.07
CA SER A 134 -16.39 3.32 -9.98
C SER A 134 -17.64 4.03 -10.48
N ILE A 135 -18.19 3.60 -11.62
CA ILE A 135 -19.44 4.13 -12.19
C ILE A 135 -20.61 3.82 -11.25
N ARG A 136 -20.71 2.58 -10.76
CA ARG A 136 -21.78 2.16 -9.84
C ARG A 136 -21.80 2.99 -8.54
N ASN A 137 -20.63 3.40 -8.07
CA ASN A 137 -20.50 4.21 -6.86
C ASN A 137 -20.57 5.73 -7.14
N ALA A 138 -20.94 6.14 -8.38
CA ALA A 138 -21.04 7.54 -8.83
C ALA A 138 -19.77 8.37 -8.61
N MET A 139 -18.59 7.73 -8.65
CA MET A 139 -17.27 8.36 -8.51
C MET A 139 -16.33 7.87 -9.62
N PRO A 140 -16.49 8.37 -10.86
CA PRO A 140 -15.67 7.96 -11.99
C PRO A 140 -14.19 8.27 -11.72
N ASN A 141 -13.33 7.30 -12.05
CA ASN A 141 -11.88 7.39 -11.93
C ASN A 141 -11.19 7.24 -13.29
N MET A 142 -9.88 7.40 -13.33
CA MET A 142 -9.07 7.25 -14.54
C MET A 142 -9.31 5.91 -15.26
N ASN A 143 -9.59 4.82 -14.53
CA ASN A 143 -9.87 3.51 -15.13
C ASN A 143 -11.13 3.51 -16.00
N VAL A 144 -12.11 4.37 -15.72
CA VAL A 144 -13.30 4.55 -16.56
C VAL A 144 -12.90 5.09 -17.94
N LEU A 145 -12.06 6.12 -17.97
CA LEU A 145 -11.59 6.72 -19.22
C LEU A 145 -10.75 5.74 -20.04
N ILE A 146 -9.84 5.01 -19.40
CA ILE A 146 -9.02 3.96 -20.02
C ILE A 146 -9.92 2.87 -20.64
N THR A 147 -10.90 2.41 -19.87
CA THR A 147 -11.84 1.36 -20.30
C THR A 147 -12.66 1.82 -21.51
N ILE A 148 -13.17 3.05 -21.48
CA ILE A 148 -13.96 3.61 -22.59
C ILE A 148 -13.09 3.80 -23.82
N GLY A 149 -11.90 4.41 -23.70
CA GLY A 149 -10.99 4.63 -24.83
C GLY A 149 -10.55 3.33 -25.49
N ALA A 150 -10.10 2.35 -24.68
CA ALA A 150 -9.70 1.04 -25.20
C ALA A 150 -10.87 0.25 -25.82
N THR A 151 -12.06 0.32 -25.20
CA THR A 151 -13.27 -0.34 -25.73
C THR A 151 -13.77 0.33 -27.02
N ALA A 152 -13.75 1.65 -27.06
CA ALA A 152 -14.14 2.38 -28.29
C ALA A 152 -13.21 2.03 -29.45
N ALA A 153 -11.90 2.05 -29.26
CA ALA A 153 -10.93 1.67 -30.28
C ALA A 153 -11.13 0.20 -30.73
N PHE A 154 -11.34 -0.71 -29.78
CA PHE A 154 -11.58 -2.12 -30.08
C PHE A 154 -12.88 -2.36 -30.83
N VAL A 155 -14.01 -1.81 -30.38
CA VAL A 155 -15.33 -1.97 -30.98
C VAL A 155 -15.38 -1.30 -32.38
N TYR A 156 -14.77 -0.13 -32.50
CA TYR A 156 -14.68 0.58 -33.78
C TYR A 156 -13.90 -0.22 -34.83
N SER A 157 -12.78 -0.84 -34.41
CA SER A 157 -12.00 -1.73 -35.29
C SER A 157 -12.75 -3.02 -35.61
N LEU A 158 -13.50 -3.56 -34.68
CA LEU A 158 -14.32 -4.75 -34.90
C LEU A 158 -15.44 -4.45 -35.92
N TYR A 159 -16.08 -3.30 -35.81
CA TYR A 159 -17.08 -2.83 -36.78
C TYR A 159 -16.49 -2.73 -38.16
N GLY A 160 -15.30 -2.09 -38.33
CA GLY A 160 -14.61 -2.00 -39.62
C GLY A 160 -14.24 -3.38 -40.19
N SER A 161 -13.84 -4.31 -39.35
CA SER A 161 -13.53 -5.70 -39.77
C SER A 161 -14.77 -6.45 -40.26
N LEU A 162 -15.92 -6.22 -39.64
CA LEU A 162 -17.20 -6.87 -40.00
C LEU A 162 -17.86 -6.25 -41.26
N THR A 163 -17.67 -4.94 -41.46
CA THR A 163 -18.27 -4.22 -42.62
C THR A 163 -17.42 -4.26 -43.89
N GLY A 164 -16.23 -4.93 -43.81
CA GLY A 164 -15.33 -5.05 -44.94
C GLY A 164 -14.63 -3.74 -45.35
N GLN A 165 -14.56 -2.75 -44.43
CA GLN A 165 -13.85 -1.49 -44.62
C GLN A 165 -12.72 -1.30 -43.60
N PRO A 166 -11.77 -2.26 -43.50
CA PRO A 166 -10.75 -2.21 -42.43
C PRO A 166 -9.86 -0.97 -42.55
N GLU A 167 -9.55 -0.49 -43.74
CA GLU A 167 -8.61 0.63 -43.96
C GLU A 167 -9.00 1.93 -43.25
N LYS A 168 -10.28 2.12 -42.94
CA LYS A 168 -10.79 3.34 -42.27
C LYS A 168 -10.92 3.18 -40.75
N TYR A 169 -10.96 1.94 -40.26
CA TYR A 169 -11.47 1.66 -38.92
C TYR A 169 -10.50 0.79 -38.07
N LEU A 170 -9.25 0.58 -38.52
CA LEU A 170 -8.27 -0.24 -37.77
C LEU A 170 -7.57 0.58 -36.68
N PHE A 171 -7.92 0.31 -35.44
CA PHE A 171 -7.33 0.88 -34.22
C PHE A 171 -7.06 -0.20 -33.17
N TYR A 172 -6.86 -1.46 -33.58
CA TYR A 172 -6.56 -2.56 -32.67
C TYR A 172 -5.26 -2.34 -31.91
N GLU A 173 -4.22 -1.82 -32.60
CA GLU A 173 -2.94 -1.46 -31.99
C GLU A 173 -3.11 -0.36 -30.93
N THR A 174 -4.03 0.61 -31.18
CA THR A 174 -4.32 1.69 -30.23
C THR A 174 -4.93 1.13 -28.94
N ALA A 175 -5.93 0.21 -29.07
CA ALA A 175 -6.53 -0.44 -27.90
C ALA A 175 -5.49 -1.23 -27.09
N ALA A 176 -4.63 -2.02 -27.76
CA ALA A 176 -3.58 -2.79 -27.10
C ALA A 176 -2.52 -1.91 -26.45
N THR A 177 -2.12 -0.83 -27.13
CA THR A 177 -1.12 0.12 -26.65
C THR A 177 -1.59 0.86 -25.41
N ILE A 178 -2.83 1.38 -25.39
CA ILE A 178 -3.41 2.05 -24.21
C ILE A 178 -3.33 1.11 -23.00
N LEU A 179 -3.84 -0.12 -23.12
CA LEU A 179 -3.87 -1.06 -22.00
C LEU A 179 -2.46 -1.44 -21.52
N THR A 180 -1.54 -1.70 -22.44
CA THR A 180 -0.18 -2.12 -22.12
C THR A 180 0.63 -1.01 -21.46
N LEU A 181 0.56 0.23 -22.00
CA LEU A 181 1.28 1.38 -21.43
C LEU A 181 0.72 1.78 -20.07
N VAL A 182 -0.58 1.66 -19.85
CA VAL A 182 -1.16 1.94 -18.53
C VAL A 182 -0.73 0.89 -17.51
N PHE A 183 -0.59 -0.39 -17.87
CA PHE A 183 0.00 -1.38 -16.94
C PHE A 183 1.45 -1.04 -16.59
N LEU A 184 2.24 -0.52 -17.53
CA LEU A 184 3.59 -0.04 -17.25
C LEU A 184 3.56 1.17 -16.32
N GLY A 185 2.69 2.15 -16.59
CA GLY A 185 2.53 3.34 -15.74
C GLY A 185 2.17 2.99 -14.30
N ASN A 186 1.19 2.11 -14.11
CA ASN A 186 0.79 1.64 -12.77
C ASN A 186 1.92 0.87 -12.07
N TYR A 187 2.72 0.09 -12.81
CA TYR A 187 3.89 -0.57 -12.24
C TYR A 187 4.95 0.42 -11.77
N LEU A 188 5.25 1.46 -12.57
CA LEU A 188 6.22 2.49 -12.19
C LEU A 188 5.75 3.28 -10.96
N GLU A 189 4.47 3.58 -10.87
CA GLU A 189 3.86 4.20 -9.70
C GLU A 189 4.00 3.31 -8.47
N GLU A 190 3.61 2.02 -8.56
CA GLU A 190 3.75 1.04 -7.48
C GLU A 190 5.21 0.86 -7.03
N ALA A 191 6.14 0.79 -7.99
CA ALA A 191 7.57 0.66 -7.70
C ALA A 191 8.13 1.90 -6.99
N SER A 192 7.70 3.09 -7.37
CA SER A 192 8.09 4.35 -6.75
C SER A 192 7.62 4.42 -5.29
N ILE A 193 6.34 4.13 -5.03
CA ILE A 193 5.77 4.09 -3.68
C ILE A 193 6.44 2.99 -2.85
N GLY A 194 6.61 1.81 -3.42
CA GLY A 194 7.20 0.66 -2.73
C GLY A 194 8.67 0.84 -2.34
N SER A 195 9.44 1.65 -3.06
CA SER A 195 10.85 1.95 -2.70
C SER A 195 10.93 2.75 -1.41
N THR A 196 10.10 3.76 -1.26
CA THR A 196 10.03 4.61 -0.07
C THR A 196 9.56 3.82 1.16
N GLN A 197 8.60 2.91 0.99
CA GLN A 197 8.12 2.08 2.10
C GLN A 197 9.12 1.01 2.57
N ARG A 198 10.00 0.52 1.67
CA ARG A 198 11.03 -0.45 2.05
C ARG A 198 12.04 0.11 3.05
N GLU A 199 12.43 1.36 2.90
CA GLU A 199 13.35 2.01 3.85
C GLU A 199 12.70 2.17 5.23
N LEU A 200 11.42 2.56 5.30
CA LEU A 200 10.69 2.60 6.57
C LEU A 200 10.52 1.22 7.20
N ASN A 201 10.24 0.19 6.40
CA ASN A 201 10.11 -1.17 6.91
C ASN A 201 11.46 -1.75 7.39
N LYS A 202 12.60 -1.27 6.90
CA LYS A 202 13.92 -1.62 7.46
C LYS A 202 14.04 -1.08 8.88
N LEU A 203 13.63 0.15 9.14
CA LEU A 203 13.62 0.73 10.49
C LEU A 203 12.74 -0.09 11.45
N VAL A 204 11.58 -0.56 10.98
CA VAL A 204 10.67 -1.41 11.78
C VAL A 204 11.28 -2.80 12.05
N LYS A 205 11.92 -3.43 11.05
CA LYS A 205 12.56 -4.75 11.20
C LYS A 205 13.78 -4.74 12.10
N SER A 206 14.46 -3.62 12.19
CA SER A 206 15.59 -3.40 13.12
C SER A 206 15.20 -3.50 14.61
N GLN A 207 13.91 -3.64 14.93
CA GLN A 207 13.38 -3.62 16.29
C GLN A 207 13.35 -4.98 17.00
N LYS A 208 13.66 -6.10 16.32
CA LYS A 208 13.81 -7.38 17.03
C LYS A 208 15.16 -7.44 17.72
N VAL A 209 15.18 -7.01 18.96
CA VAL A 209 16.37 -6.97 19.81
C VAL A 209 16.16 -7.92 20.98
N MET A 210 17.20 -8.63 21.37
CA MET A 210 17.18 -9.41 22.60
C MET A 210 17.31 -8.49 23.80
N ALA A 211 16.49 -8.70 24.80
CA ALA A 211 16.50 -7.97 26.05
C ALA A 211 16.90 -8.90 27.19
N THR A 212 17.70 -8.38 28.13
CA THR A 212 18.00 -9.08 29.38
C THR A 212 16.98 -8.67 30.43
N MET A 213 15.95 -9.50 30.62
CA MET A 213 14.95 -9.31 31.67
C MET A 213 15.46 -9.72 33.01
N ILE A 214 15.14 -8.94 34.06
CA ILE A 214 15.44 -9.27 35.47
C ILE A 214 14.15 -9.82 36.09
N ALA A 215 14.18 -11.05 36.54
CA ALA A 215 13.14 -11.63 37.38
C ALA A 215 13.71 -11.98 38.76
N PHE A 216 12.85 -12.12 39.77
CA PHE A 216 13.24 -12.51 41.13
C PHE A 216 12.72 -13.90 41.41
N ASP A 217 13.59 -14.77 41.99
CA ASP A 217 13.18 -16.07 42.44
C ASP A 217 12.48 -16.00 43.84
N ASP A 218 12.02 -17.12 44.34
CA ASP A 218 11.36 -17.22 45.65
C ASP A 218 12.23 -16.78 46.83
N GLN A 219 13.55 -16.66 46.62
CA GLN A 219 14.53 -16.20 47.62
C GLN A 219 14.90 -14.70 47.38
N HIS A 220 14.17 -13.99 46.53
CA HIS A 220 14.43 -12.59 46.14
C HIS A 220 15.79 -12.38 45.45
N GLN A 221 16.40 -13.43 44.85
CA GLN A 221 17.63 -13.30 44.08
C GLN A 221 17.30 -12.93 42.61
N GLU A 222 18.13 -12.04 42.05
CA GLU A 222 17.99 -11.62 40.65
C GLU A 222 18.39 -12.75 39.70
N GLN A 223 17.48 -13.14 38.83
CA GLN A 223 17.71 -14.06 37.73
C GLN A 223 17.60 -13.31 36.40
N LEU A 224 18.56 -13.53 35.50
CA LEU A 224 18.63 -12.87 34.21
C LEU A 224 18.16 -13.81 33.10
N PHE A 225 17.18 -13.36 32.32
CA PHE A 225 16.64 -14.11 31.20
C PHE A 225 16.78 -13.32 29.88
N GLN A 226 17.22 -14.00 28.81
CA GLN A 226 17.27 -13.43 27.48
C GLN A 226 15.95 -13.70 26.81
N ILE A 227 15.21 -12.63 26.46
CA ILE A 227 13.93 -12.71 25.77
C ILE A 227 13.88 -11.72 24.58
N GLU A 228 13.05 -11.99 23.58
CA GLU A 228 12.80 -10.99 22.54
C GLU A 228 12.05 -9.78 23.13
N ASN A 229 12.41 -8.58 22.68
CA ASN A 229 11.74 -7.35 23.12
C ASN A 229 10.22 -7.35 22.87
N THR A 230 9.74 -8.17 21.93
CA THR A 230 8.31 -8.37 21.64
C THR A 230 7.55 -9.11 22.75
N ALA A 231 8.26 -9.80 23.63
CA ALA A 231 7.71 -10.54 24.77
C ALA A 231 7.70 -9.72 26.07
N LEU A 232 8.27 -8.51 26.06
CA LEU A 232 8.26 -7.60 27.21
C LEU A 232 6.89 -6.97 27.43
N HIS A 233 6.55 -6.73 28.71
CA HIS A 233 5.36 -6.04 29.16
C HIS A 233 5.71 -4.76 29.91
N VAL A 234 4.77 -3.82 29.94
CA VAL A 234 4.92 -2.60 30.75
C VAL A 234 5.06 -3.00 32.22
N GLY A 235 6.11 -2.46 32.87
CA GLY A 235 6.44 -2.78 34.25
C GLY A 235 7.60 -3.77 34.41
N ASP A 236 7.98 -4.55 33.38
CA ASP A 236 9.10 -5.46 33.42
C ASP A 236 10.41 -4.72 33.68
N LEU A 237 11.32 -5.42 34.41
CA LEU A 237 12.65 -4.91 34.71
C LEU A 237 13.64 -5.48 33.72
N ILE A 238 14.50 -4.62 33.17
CA ILE A 238 15.53 -4.99 32.22
C ILE A 238 16.90 -4.46 32.62
N LEU A 239 17.94 -5.22 32.30
CA LEU A 239 19.32 -4.81 32.41
C LEU A 239 19.87 -4.48 31.03
N ILE A 240 20.48 -3.31 30.89
CA ILE A 240 21.10 -2.87 29.64
C ILE A 240 22.54 -2.45 29.93
N LYS A 241 23.47 -2.97 29.13
CA LYS A 241 24.92 -2.76 29.32
C LYS A 241 25.48 -1.89 28.20
N SER A 242 26.67 -1.35 28.41
CA SER A 242 27.45 -0.67 27.39
C SER A 242 27.59 -1.54 26.12
N GLY A 243 27.41 -0.94 24.94
CA GLY A 243 27.40 -1.60 23.64
C GLY A 243 26.08 -2.25 23.26
N GLU A 244 25.09 -2.33 24.15
CA GLU A 244 23.77 -2.88 23.86
C GLU A 244 22.81 -1.81 23.37
N GLN A 245 21.89 -2.21 22.49
CA GLN A 245 20.80 -1.38 22.05
C GLN A 245 19.66 -1.43 23.07
N VAL A 246 19.07 -0.28 23.41
CA VAL A 246 17.87 -0.20 24.25
C VAL A 246 16.74 -0.97 23.56
N PRO A 247 16.24 -2.06 24.18
CA PRO A 247 15.33 -2.98 23.46
C PRO A 247 13.92 -2.39 23.26
N ILE A 248 13.50 -1.51 24.19
CA ILE A 248 12.16 -0.91 24.19
C ILE A 248 12.17 0.34 25.06
N ASP A 249 11.14 1.19 24.97
CA ASP A 249 11.04 2.39 25.81
C ASP A 249 10.97 2.04 27.29
N CYS A 250 11.88 2.60 28.06
CA CYS A 250 12.01 2.29 29.48
C CYS A 250 12.48 3.50 30.28
N LYS A 251 12.40 3.42 31.61
CA LYS A 251 12.82 4.44 32.55
C LYS A 251 13.91 3.93 33.44
N VAL A 252 15.01 4.68 33.58
CA VAL A 252 16.13 4.31 34.42
C VAL A 252 15.71 4.28 35.89
N LEU A 253 15.91 3.13 36.54
CA LEU A 253 15.70 2.97 37.99
C LEU A 253 17.00 3.04 38.79
N TRP A 254 18.10 2.49 38.21
CA TRP A 254 19.41 2.43 38.83
C TRP A 254 20.52 2.51 37.78
N GLY A 255 21.62 3.16 38.16
CA GLY A 255 22.75 3.40 37.26
C GLY A 255 22.63 4.72 36.48
N ASP A 256 23.71 5.02 35.78
CA ASP A 256 23.82 6.13 34.84
C ASP A 256 24.58 5.70 33.59
N VAL A 257 24.24 6.26 32.46
CA VAL A 257 24.73 5.86 31.16
C VAL A 257 24.86 7.03 30.20
N HIS A 258 25.74 6.84 29.20
CA HIS A 258 25.73 7.69 27.99
C HIS A 258 25.02 6.96 26.87
N VAL A 259 24.08 7.63 26.23
CA VAL A 259 23.18 7.06 25.21
C VAL A 259 23.31 7.84 23.92
N ASN A 260 23.54 7.14 22.82
CA ASN A 260 23.48 7.70 21.49
C ASN A 260 22.05 7.54 20.94
N GLU A 261 21.35 8.66 20.78
CA GLU A 261 19.98 8.72 20.26
C GLU A 261 19.94 9.13 18.76
N ALA A 262 21.06 9.01 18.03
CA ALA A 262 21.20 9.44 16.63
C ALA A 262 20.15 8.81 15.69
N ILE A 263 19.67 7.63 15.99
CA ILE A 263 18.61 6.95 15.20
C ILE A 263 17.29 7.75 15.20
N LEU A 264 17.09 8.62 16.18
CA LEU A 264 15.88 9.42 16.36
C LEU A 264 16.11 10.91 16.08
N THR A 265 17.21 11.45 16.62
CA THR A 265 17.53 12.88 16.57
C THR A 265 18.42 13.24 15.38
N GLY A 266 19.15 12.27 14.83
CA GLY A 266 20.21 12.49 13.83
C GLY A 266 21.53 12.98 14.44
N GLU A 267 21.58 13.28 15.73
CA GLU A 267 22.78 13.78 16.44
C GLU A 267 23.51 12.62 17.11
N SER A 268 24.79 12.43 16.76
CA SER A 268 25.59 11.31 17.28
C SER A 268 26.25 11.61 18.64
N ALA A 269 26.08 12.82 19.21
CA ALA A 269 26.62 13.16 20.51
C ALA A 269 25.93 12.36 21.62
N PRO A 270 26.68 11.59 22.44
CA PRO A 270 26.07 10.84 23.54
C PRO A 270 25.45 11.76 24.59
N ILE A 271 24.24 11.43 25.02
CA ILE A 271 23.51 12.15 26.06
C ILE A 271 23.61 11.39 27.37
N HIS A 272 23.97 12.07 28.45
CA HIS A 272 23.99 11.47 29.79
C HIS A 272 22.57 11.27 30.33
N LYS A 273 22.25 10.07 30.77
CA LYS A 273 20.95 9.68 31.36
C LYS A 273 21.19 9.09 32.72
N GLN A 274 20.39 9.53 33.67
CA GLN A 274 20.47 9.13 35.08
C GLN A 274 19.13 8.63 35.60
N LYS A 275 19.08 8.27 36.87
CA LYS A 275 17.87 7.75 37.54
C LYS A 275 16.66 8.67 37.28
N LYS A 276 15.54 8.10 36.83
CA LYS A 276 14.27 8.68 36.42
C LYS A 276 14.22 9.21 34.97
N ASP A 277 15.34 9.23 34.26
CA ASP A 277 15.33 9.61 32.83
C ASP A 277 14.74 8.50 31.96
N GLY A 278 14.14 8.89 30.84
CA GLY A 278 13.62 7.99 29.85
C GLY A 278 14.71 7.55 28.86
N LEU A 279 14.72 6.27 28.52
CA LEU A 279 15.49 5.69 27.44
C LEU A 279 14.52 5.29 26.32
N ILE A 280 14.86 5.66 25.10
CA ILE A 280 14.02 5.38 23.94
C ILE A 280 14.51 4.10 23.25
N GLY A 281 13.59 3.21 22.94
CA GLY A 281 13.88 1.96 22.22
C GLY A 281 14.58 2.21 20.89
N GLY A 282 15.66 1.48 20.63
CA GLY A 282 16.49 1.66 19.46
C GLY A 282 17.77 2.48 19.67
N SER A 283 17.87 3.26 20.75
CA SER A 283 19.08 3.99 21.14
C SER A 283 20.21 3.04 21.55
N LEU A 284 21.46 3.46 21.42
CA LEU A 284 22.64 2.67 21.74
C LEU A 284 23.27 3.18 23.05
N ILE A 285 23.46 2.29 24.03
CA ILE A 285 24.24 2.60 25.22
C ILE A 285 25.71 2.62 24.84
N THR A 286 26.35 3.77 24.94
CA THR A 286 27.77 3.93 24.60
C THR A 286 28.68 3.64 25.81
N ASP A 287 28.21 3.97 27.01
CA ASP A 287 28.95 3.75 28.25
C ASP A 287 27.99 3.57 29.44
N GLY A 288 28.42 2.76 30.45
CA GLY A 288 27.68 2.52 31.66
C GLY A 288 26.78 1.26 31.60
N THR A 289 26.02 1.06 32.68
CA THR A 289 25.06 -0.05 32.84
C THR A 289 23.85 0.44 33.64
N VAL A 290 22.65 0.11 33.17
CA VAL A 290 21.41 0.50 33.86
C VAL A 290 20.49 -0.67 34.09
N LYS A 291 19.76 -0.61 35.24
CA LYS A 291 18.49 -1.33 35.42
C LYS A 291 17.35 -0.36 35.13
N ALA A 292 16.48 -0.75 34.23
CA ALA A 292 15.38 0.11 33.77
C ALA A 292 14.05 -0.64 33.80
N GLN A 293 12.97 0.09 33.93
CA GLN A 293 11.60 -0.44 33.86
C GLN A 293 10.95 -0.08 32.54
N VAL A 294 10.35 -1.05 31.88
CA VAL A 294 9.62 -0.88 30.63
C VAL A 294 8.42 0.05 30.87
N THR A 295 8.32 1.09 30.04
CA THR A 295 7.24 2.11 30.13
C THR A 295 6.22 2.05 28.99
N ALA A 296 6.64 1.59 27.81
CA ALA A 296 5.75 1.45 26.66
C ALA A 296 6.16 0.26 25.81
N VAL A 297 5.17 -0.40 25.19
CA VAL A 297 5.37 -1.60 24.35
C VAL A 297 4.58 -1.49 23.04
N GLY A 298 5.03 -2.16 22.00
CA GLY A 298 4.31 -2.26 20.75
C GLY A 298 4.03 -0.93 20.07
N ALA A 299 2.75 -0.62 19.85
CA ALA A 299 2.29 0.61 19.15
C ALA A 299 2.49 1.90 19.97
N ASP A 300 2.63 1.78 21.29
CA ASP A 300 2.73 2.92 22.19
C ASP A 300 4.17 3.43 22.37
N THR A 301 5.16 2.78 21.74
CA THR A 301 6.56 3.23 21.77
C THR A 301 6.75 4.50 20.95
N VAL A 302 7.72 5.34 21.36
CA VAL A 302 8.09 6.58 20.66
C VAL A 302 8.42 6.31 19.20
N LEU A 303 9.21 5.28 18.93
CA LEU A 303 9.61 4.90 17.57
C LEU A 303 8.40 4.43 16.73
N ALA A 304 7.47 3.66 17.30
CA ALA A 304 6.23 3.29 16.64
C ALA A 304 5.36 4.52 16.30
N GLY A 305 5.28 5.49 17.22
CA GLY A 305 4.61 6.76 17.00
C GLY A 305 5.21 7.55 15.82
N ILE A 306 6.54 7.69 15.77
CA ILE A 306 7.25 8.34 14.66
C ILE A 306 6.95 7.62 13.34
N ILE A 307 7.07 6.29 13.30
CA ILE A 307 6.76 5.48 12.11
C ILE A 307 5.30 5.71 11.67
N GLN A 308 4.37 5.77 12.60
CA GLN A 308 2.97 6.03 12.29
C GLN A 308 2.77 7.42 11.69
N LEU A 309 3.40 8.47 12.26
CA LEU A 309 3.36 9.83 11.72
C LEU A 309 3.93 9.90 10.30
N VAL A 310 5.08 9.26 10.07
CA VAL A 310 5.69 9.20 8.72
C VAL A 310 4.78 8.45 7.73
N LYS A 311 4.17 7.34 8.14
CA LYS A 311 3.20 6.62 7.30
C LYS A 311 1.96 7.46 6.99
N GLN A 312 1.47 8.27 7.93
CA GLN A 312 0.37 9.21 7.72
C GLN A 312 0.75 10.29 6.72
N ALA A 313 1.91 10.93 6.92
CA ALA A 313 2.42 11.96 6.01
C ALA A 313 2.64 11.44 4.57
N GLN A 314 3.09 10.18 4.43
CA GLN A 314 3.25 9.53 3.11
C GLN A 314 1.92 9.06 2.48
N GLY A 315 0.88 8.85 3.28
CA GLY A 315 -0.47 8.53 2.80
C GLY A 315 -1.20 9.73 2.21
N GLU A 316 -0.72 10.95 2.46
CA GLU A 316 -1.26 12.14 1.82
C GLU A 316 -0.77 12.27 0.38
N LYS A 317 -1.72 12.52 -0.53
CA LYS A 317 -1.41 12.71 -1.95
C LYS A 317 -0.50 13.91 -2.17
N PRO A 318 0.48 13.81 -3.09
CA PRO A 318 1.09 14.98 -3.67
C PRO A 318 0.01 15.94 -4.21
N PRO A 319 0.14 17.26 -4.01
CA PRO A 319 -0.87 18.24 -4.45
C PRO A 319 -1.20 18.15 -5.94
N ILE A 320 -0.22 17.78 -6.78
CA ILE A 320 -0.40 17.59 -8.22
C ILE A 320 -1.36 16.43 -8.54
N GLN A 321 -1.31 15.34 -7.77
CA GLN A 321 -2.18 14.19 -7.98
C GLN A 321 -3.61 14.49 -7.52
N GLN A 322 -3.79 15.27 -6.45
CA GLN A 322 -5.10 15.76 -6.03
C GLN A 322 -5.74 16.65 -7.09
N LEU A 323 -4.93 17.49 -7.75
CA LEU A 323 -5.38 18.33 -8.86
C LEU A 323 -5.82 17.49 -10.06
N ALA A 324 -5.02 16.50 -10.46
CA ALA A 324 -5.34 15.58 -11.55
C ALA A 324 -6.67 14.83 -11.30
N ASP A 325 -6.90 14.35 -10.07
CA ASP A 325 -8.15 13.69 -9.71
C ASP A 325 -9.36 14.64 -9.76
N ARG A 326 -9.18 15.88 -9.30
CA ARG A 326 -10.25 16.91 -9.36
C ARG A 326 -10.62 17.26 -10.79
N ILE A 327 -9.61 17.43 -11.65
CA ILE A 327 -9.84 17.64 -13.09
C ILE A 327 -10.56 16.44 -13.70
N SER A 328 -10.09 15.22 -13.43
CA SER A 328 -10.70 13.99 -13.94
C SER A 328 -12.16 13.83 -13.50
N ALA A 329 -12.50 14.20 -12.26
CA ALA A 329 -13.86 14.13 -11.74
C ALA A 329 -14.86 15.01 -12.52
N VAL A 330 -14.40 16.10 -13.13
CA VAL A 330 -15.23 16.97 -14.00
C VAL A 330 -15.13 16.55 -15.46
N PHE A 331 -13.91 16.28 -15.92
CA PHE A 331 -13.63 15.96 -17.33
C PHE A 331 -14.31 14.67 -17.80
N ILE A 332 -14.29 13.61 -16.98
CA ILE A 332 -14.87 12.32 -17.35
C ILE A 332 -16.39 12.41 -17.58
N PRO A 333 -17.20 13.00 -16.69
CA PRO A 333 -18.64 13.19 -16.96
C PRO A 333 -18.92 14.05 -18.20
N VAL A 334 -18.10 15.07 -18.45
CA VAL A 334 -18.26 15.93 -19.65
C VAL A 334 -18.01 15.13 -20.92
N VAL A 335 -16.92 14.37 -20.99
CA VAL A 335 -16.60 13.50 -22.14
C VAL A 335 -17.64 12.41 -22.36
N LEU A 336 -18.26 11.91 -21.29
CA LEU A 336 -19.33 10.91 -21.38
C LEU A 336 -20.69 11.51 -21.81
N GLY A 337 -20.87 12.81 -21.63
CA GLY A 337 -22.11 13.52 -21.98
C GLY A 337 -22.13 14.08 -23.39
N ILE A 338 -20.98 14.09 -24.09
CA ILE A 338 -20.83 14.47 -25.50
C ILE A 338 -20.91 13.23 -26.39
#